data_cfd4db443f4f133a26a334555907623e
#
_entry.id   cfd4db443f4f133a26a334555907623e
#
_cell.length_a   1.000
_cell.length_b   1.000
_cell.length_c   1.000
_cell.angle_alpha   90.00
_cell.angle_beta   90.00
_cell.angle_gamma   90.00
#
_symmetry.space_group_name_H-M   'P 1'
#
loop_
_entity.id
_entity.type
_entity.pdbx_description
1 polymer ?
#
loop_
_entity_poly.entity_id
_entity_poly.type
_entity_poly.pdbx_seq_one_letter_code
_entity_poly.pdbx_strand_id
1 'polypeptide(L)'
;MTHAWLFTGPPGSGRSNAAVAFAAALECTDPHIIGCGTCEQCRKVQRGAHTDVVHITPRELTIGVETMRTEVVTPAAMLPTVGKWRIVILDNADRLTDAAANTLLITVEEPPAHTVIMLCAPSTDPEDIIPTLLSRSRHLYIPQPSIDDIVAILTRTDNATEADARRAAMASGNHIGRARHLLHHQESQTRRTNILNLAELIFHGSQAFQAVTSLVKTATDEAKNSLAETNEQELEKLRTALGMGAKGRGAHKALRGSAGQIKELEKLQKRRETRAIRDALDTQLVDL
;
A
#
# COMPACT_ATOMS: atom_id res chain seq x y z
N MET A 1 -0.24 -27.78 -4.52
CA MET A 1 -1.05 -26.57 -4.30
C MET A 1 -0.48 -25.46 -5.17
N THR A 2 -1.32 -24.58 -5.75
CA THR A 2 -0.80 -23.46 -6.56
C THR A 2 -0.09 -22.47 -5.63
N HIS A 3 1.15 -22.16 -5.96
CA HIS A 3 2.05 -21.35 -5.11
C HIS A 3 2.09 -19.87 -5.49
N ALA A 4 1.63 -19.51 -6.70
CA ALA A 4 1.59 -18.12 -7.15
C ALA A 4 0.14 -17.72 -7.51
N TRP A 5 -0.29 -16.60 -6.97
CA TRP A 5 -1.64 -16.04 -7.14
C TRP A 5 -1.54 -14.58 -7.56
N LEU A 6 -2.41 -14.18 -8.48
CA LEU A 6 -2.56 -12.80 -8.91
C LEU A 6 -3.99 -12.33 -8.61
N PHE A 7 -4.12 -11.41 -7.68
CA PHE A 7 -5.38 -10.75 -7.33
C PHE A 7 -5.49 -9.45 -8.13
N THR A 8 -6.45 -9.35 -9.02
CA THR A 8 -6.69 -8.11 -9.76
C THR A 8 -8.04 -7.50 -9.42
N GLY A 9 -8.14 -6.22 -9.65
CA GLY A 9 -9.37 -5.45 -9.47
C GLY A 9 -9.07 -3.96 -9.43
N PRO A 10 -10.03 -3.11 -9.77
CA PRO A 10 -9.83 -1.67 -9.78
C PRO A 10 -9.48 -1.14 -8.38
N PRO A 11 -8.91 0.07 -8.26
CA PRO A 11 -8.68 0.70 -6.97
C PRO A 11 -9.96 0.69 -6.12
N GLY A 12 -9.83 0.29 -4.85
CA GLY A 12 -10.98 0.17 -3.95
C GLY A 12 -11.74 -1.15 -4.00
N SER A 13 -11.43 -2.07 -4.90
CA SER A 13 -12.06 -3.41 -4.96
C SER A 13 -11.79 -4.27 -3.71
N GLY A 14 -10.75 -3.96 -2.93
CA GLY A 14 -10.36 -4.76 -1.77
C GLY A 14 -9.44 -5.95 -2.09
N ARG A 15 -8.79 -5.96 -3.26
CA ARG A 15 -7.88 -7.03 -3.70
C ARG A 15 -6.81 -7.38 -2.66
N SER A 16 -6.17 -6.37 -2.03
CA SER A 16 -5.18 -6.60 -0.97
C SER A 16 -5.81 -7.23 0.27
N ASN A 17 -7.02 -6.79 0.66
CA ASN A 17 -7.76 -7.40 1.76
C ASN A 17 -8.17 -8.85 1.44
N ALA A 18 -8.53 -9.14 0.18
CA ALA A 18 -8.82 -10.50 -0.27
C ALA A 18 -7.57 -11.40 -0.18
N ALA A 19 -6.39 -10.90 -0.58
CA ALA A 19 -5.13 -11.62 -0.42
C ALA A 19 -4.81 -11.88 1.07
N VAL A 20 -4.99 -10.90 1.95
CA VAL A 20 -4.81 -11.07 3.40
C VAL A 20 -5.82 -12.07 3.97
N ALA A 21 -7.08 -12.03 3.56
CA ALA A 21 -8.10 -12.99 3.99
C ALA A 21 -7.76 -14.42 3.50
N PHE A 22 -7.24 -14.55 2.28
CA PHE A 22 -6.78 -15.83 1.75
C PHE A 22 -5.56 -16.36 2.51
N ALA A 23 -4.60 -15.50 2.85
CA ALA A 23 -3.47 -15.85 3.72
C ALA A 23 -3.95 -16.31 5.11
N ALA A 24 -4.91 -15.61 5.69
CA ALA A 24 -5.51 -16.00 6.97
C ALA A 24 -6.21 -17.37 6.89
N ALA A 25 -6.84 -17.69 5.76
CA ALA A 25 -7.46 -18.99 5.54
C ALA A 25 -6.43 -20.12 5.44
N LEU A 26 -5.28 -19.87 4.80
CA LEU A 26 -4.18 -20.84 4.69
C LEU A 26 -3.53 -21.15 6.05
N GLU A 27 -3.44 -20.16 6.92
CA GLU A 27 -2.87 -20.29 8.26
C GLU A 27 -3.90 -20.63 9.34
N CYS A 28 -5.17 -20.77 8.97
CA CYS A 28 -6.24 -21.07 9.91
C CYS A 28 -6.02 -22.40 10.62
N THR A 29 -6.19 -22.36 11.95
CA THR A 29 -6.05 -23.54 12.81
C THR A 29 -7.40 -24.10 13.29
N ASP A 30 -8.51 -23.48 12.88
CA ASP A 30 -9.84 -23.99 13.22
C ASP A 30 -10.11 -25.29 12.42
N PRO A 31 -10.50 -26.39 13.09
CA PRO A 31 -10.70 -27.68 12.43
C PRO A 31 -11.99 -27.74 11.60
N HIS A 32 -12.93 -26.83 11.83
CA HIS A 32 -14.27 -26.89 11.23
C HIS A 32 -14.51 -25.81 10.20
N ILE A 33 -13.90 -24.64 10.37
CA ILE A 33 -14.13 -23.45 9.53
C ILE A 33 -12.81 -22.93 8.98
N ILE A 34 -12.54 -23.21 7.72
CA ILE A 34 -11.35 -22.66 7.05
C ILE A 34 -11.51 -21.14 6.92
N GLY A 35 -10.51 -20.39 7.43
CA GLY A 35 -10.57 -18.95 7.41
C GLY A 35 -11.57 -18.37 8.40
N CYS A 36 -11.69 -18.96 9.60
CA CYS A 36 -12.68 -18.60 10.62
C CYS A 36 -12.63 -17.13 11.06
N GLY A 37 -11.52 -16.40 10.84
CA GLY A 37 -11.32 -15.00 11.24
C GLY A 37 -11.13 -14.77 12.74
N THR A 38 -11.36 -15.78 13.58
CA THR A 38 -11.40 -15.66 15.04
C THR A 38 -10.28 -16.40 15.77
N CYS A 39 -9.67 -17.42 15.16
CA CYS A 39 -8.53 -18.11 15.77
C CYS A 39 -7.30 -17.18 15.85
N GLU A 40 -6.34 -17.54 16.65
CA GLU A 40 -5.14 -16.74 16.90
C GLU A 40 -4.37 -16.42 15.61
N GLN A 41 -4.20 -17.40 14.74
CA GLN A 41 -3.47 -17.22 13.48
C GLN A 41 -4.22 -16.29 12.52
N CYS A 42 -5.52 -16.47 12.33
CA CYS A 42 -6.34 -15.57 11.53
C CYS A 42 -6.24 -14.11 12.03
N ARG A 43 -6.32 -13.90 13.34
CA ARG A 43 -6.21 -12.55 13.93
C ARG A 43 -4.82 -11.95 13.73
N LYS A 44 -3.75 -12.76 13.86
CA LYS A 44 -2.37 -12.30 13.63
C LYS A 44 -2.17 -11.88 12.17
N VAL A 45 -2.66 -12.68 11.22
CA VAL A 45 -2.56 -12.33 9.78
C VAL A 45 -3.32 -11.04 9.49
N GLN A 46 -4.56 -10.91 9.96
CA GLN A 46 -5.38 -9.71 9.74
C GLN A 46 -4.77 -8.43 10.33
N ARG A 47 -4.00 -8.56 11.42
CA ARG A 47 -3.29 -7.42 12.06
C ARG A 47 -1.89 -7.19 11.49
N GLY A 48 -1.45 -7.97 10.49
CA GLY A 48 -0.10 -7.89 9.95
C GLY A 48 1.01 -8.30 10.94
N ALA A 49 0.66 -9.13 11.94
CA ALA A 49 1.57 -9.56 13.02
C ALA A 49 1.96 -11.04 12.94
N HIS A 50 1.61 -11.74 11.87
CA HIS A 50 1.98 -13.15 11.70
C HIS A 50 3.40 -13.27 11.17
N THR A 51 4.26 -14.05 11.85
CA THR A 51 5.68 -14.19 11.53
C THR A 51 5.93 -14.74 10.11
N ASP A 52 5.09 -15.66 9.65
CA ASP A 52 5.26 -16.33 8.36
C ASP A 52 4.46 -15.67 7.22
N VAL A 53 3.74 -14.57 7.49
CA VAL A 53 3.02 -13.79 6.48
C VAL A 53 3.65 -12.41 6.38
N VAL A 54 4.29 -12.14 5.25
CA VAL A 54 4.91 -10.84 4.94
C VAL A 54 4.01 -10.10 3.97
N HIS A 55 3.51 -8.94 4.38
CA HIS A 55 2.70 -8.07 3.55
C HIS A 55 3.51 -6.82 3.20
N ILE A 56 3.82 -6.67 1.92
CA ILE A 56 4.67 -5.62 1.37
C ILE A 56 3.81 -4.62 0.63
N THR A 57 3.76 -3.41 1.15
CA THR A 57 3.16 -2.26 0.47
C THR A 57 4.30 -1.34 0.03
N PRO A 58 4.54 -1.21 -1.28
CA PRO A 58 5.63 -0.39 -1.78
C PRO A 58 5.54 1.05 -1.28
N ARG A 59 6.63 1.60 -0.83
CA ARG A 59 6.70 2.99 -0.34
C ARG A 59 7.13 3.97 -1.42
N GLU A 60 7.74 3.47 -2.50
CA GLU A 60 8.22 4.25 -3.64
C GLU A 60 7.25 4.14 -4.84
N LEU A 61 7.48 4.97 -5.85
CA LEU A 61 6.70 4.94 -7.09
C LEU A 61 6.89 3.65 -7.89
N THR A 62 8.09 3.07 -7.82
CA THR A 62 8.46 1.84 -8.51
C THR A 62 9.15 0.87 -7.56
N ILE A 63 8.98 -0.42 -7.80
CA ILE A 63 9.65 -1.48 -7.05
C ILE A 63 10.88 -1.91 -7.85
N GLY A 64 12.07 -1.57 -7.36
CA GLY A 64 13.34 -1.94 -7.98
C GLY A 64 13.81 -3.34 -7.60
N VAL A 65 14.88 -3.79 -8.26
CA VAL A 65 15.48 -5.12 -8.05
C VAL A 65 15.94 -5.33 -6.61
N GLU A 66 16.52 -4.32 -5.98
CA GLU A 66 17.04 -4.45 -4.61
C GLU A 66 15.91 -4.65 -3.61
N THR A 67 14.86 -3.83 -3.69
CA THR A 67 13.64 -4.00 -2.87
C THR A 67 13.02 -5.37 -3.10
N MET A 68 12.94 -5.82 -4.37
CA MET A 68 12.43 -7.14 -4.70
C MET A 68 13.24 -8.25 -4.04
N ARG A 69 14.56 -8.19 -4.08
CA ARG A 69 15.42 -9.19 -3.46
C ARG A 69 15.30 -9.22 -1.95
N THR A 70 15.36 -8.06 -1.30
CA THR A 70 15.40 -7.95 0.16
C THR A 70 14.04 -8.18 0.81
N GLU A 71 12.97 -7.64 0.22
CA GLU A 71 11.65 -7.66 0.84
C GLU A 71 10.75 -8.80 0.36
N VAL A 72 11.00 -9.36 -0.85
CA VAL A 72 10.15 -10.41 -1.43
C VAL A 72 10.88 -11.74 -1.53
N VAL A 73 11.97 -11.80 -2.30
CA VAL A 73 12.66 -13.07 -2.62
C VAL A 73 13.33 -13.66 -1.38
N THR A 74 14.07 -12.87 -0.61
CA THR A 74 14.72 -13.35 0.61
C THR A 74 13.73 -13.87 1.66
N PRO A 75 12.64 -13.14 2.00
CA PRO A 75 11.60 -13.69 2.87
C PRO A 75 10.91 -14.92 2.31
N ALA A 76 10.64 -14.98 1.00
CA ALA A 76 10.01 -16.13 0.37
C ALA A 76 10.86 -17.41 0.45
N ALA A 77 12.19 -17.26 0.50
CA ALA A 77 13.12 -18.39 0.61
C ALA A 77 13.20 -18.99 2.04
N MET A 78 12.64 -18.32 3.04
CA MET A 78 12.64 -18.81 4.43
C MET A 78 11.56 -19.87 4.61
N LEU A 79 11.83 -20.90 5.41
CA LEU A 79 10.84 -21.87 5.83
C LEU A 79 9.85 -21.22 6.81
N PRO A 80 8.57 -21.67 6.84
CA PRO A 80 7.63 -21.22 7.87
C PRO A 80 8.10 -21.68 9.25
N THR A 81 7.87 -20.85 10.27
CA THR A 81 8.31 -21.08 11.65
C THR A 81 7.16 -21.46 12.59
N VAL A 82 6.00 -20.87 12.41
CA VAL A 82 4.82 -21.07 13.25
C VAL A 82 3.66 -21.63 12.43
N GLY A 83 3.51 -21.13 11.22
CA GLY A 83 2.43 -21.47 10.30
C GLY A 83 2.72 -22.71 9.46
N LYS A 84 1.78 -23.03 8.57
CA LYS A 84 1.94 -24.11 7.57
C LYS A 84 2.65 -23.62 6.31
N TRP A 85 2.54 -22.33 6.04
CA TRP A 85 2.98 -21.70 4.80
C TRP A 85 3.83 -20.44 5.08
N ARG A 86 4.82 -20.23 4.27
CA ARG A 86 5.49 -18.94 4.14
C ARG A 86 4.74 -18.15 3.08
N ILE A 87 4.10 -17.05 3.45
CA ILE A 87 3.24 -16.28 2.54
C ILE A 87 3.84 -14.89 2.34
N VAL A 88 3.99 -14.50 1.08
CA VAL A 88 4.43 -13.16 0.71
C VAL A 88 3.35 -12.51 -0.13
N ILE A 89 2.78 -11.42 0.37
CA ILE A 89 1.78 -10.60 -0.32
C ILE A 89 2.48 -9.33 -0.79
N LEU A 90 2.46 -9.08 -2.10
CA LEU A 90 2.99 -7.87 -2.71
C LEU A 90 1.85 -7.02 -3.27
N ASP A 91 1.59 -5.90 -2.62
CA ASP A 91 0.65 -4.90 -3.11
C ASP A 91 1.25 -4.06 -4.24
N ASN A 92 0.39 -3.58 -5.13
CA ASN A 92 0.76 -2.72 -6.25
C ASN A 92 1.89 -3.33 -7.11
N ALA A 93 1.71 -4.59 -7.51
CA ALA A 93 2.65 -5.31 -8.37
C ALA A 93 2.79 -4.66 -9.77
N ASP A 94 1.86 -3.80 -10.16
CA ASP A 94 1.92 -2.90 -11.31
C ASP A 94 3.10 -1.91 -11.25
N ARG A 95 3.69 -1.71 -10.09
CA ARG A 95 4.85 -0.82 -9.90
C ARG A 95 6.20 -1.54 -10.03
N LEU A 96 6.20 -2.81 -10.38
CA LEU A 96 7.42 -3.57 -10.64
C LEU A 96 8.14 -3.00 -11.87
N THR A 97 9.45 -2.74 -11.73
CA THR A 97 10.27 -2.55 -12.92
C THR A 97 10.45 -3.90 -13.64
N ASP A 98 10.69 -3.90 -14.93
CA ASP A 98 10.93 -5.14 -15.71
C ASP A 98 12.02 -6.02 -15.09
N ALA A 99 13.09 -5.40 -14.62
CA ALA A 99 14.20 -6.10 -13.96
C ALA A 99 13.78 -6.71 -12.62
N ALA A 100 12.92 -6.05 -11.85
CA ALA A 100 12.38 -6.57 -10.59
C ALA A 100 11.40 -7.72 -10.86
N ALA A 101 10.52 -7.58 -11.84
CA ALA A 101 9.60 -8.62 -12.26
C ALA A 101 10.34 -9.88 -12.74
N ASN A 102 11.40 -9.72 -13.53
CA ASN A 102 12.26 -10.82 -13.96
C ASN A 102 12.99 -11.50 -12.79
N THR A 103 13.37 -10.74 -11.76
CA THR A 103 13.96 -11.30 -10.54
C THR A 103 12.96 -12.17 -9.77
N LEU A 104 11.68 -11.77 -9.76
CA LEU A 104 10.60 -12.53 -9.12
C LEU A 104 10.26 -13.82 -9.88
N LEU A 105 10.39 -13.83 -11.21
CA LEU A 105 10.05 -14.99 -12.06
C LEU A 105 10.74 -16.27 -11.59
N ILE A 106 12.00 -16.21 -11.20
CA ILE A 106 12.74 -17.40 -10.72
C ILE A 106 12.03 -18.02 -9.50
N THR A 107 11.60 -17.17 -8.55
CA THR A 107 10.90 -17.62 -7.34
C THR A 107 9.49 -18.14 -7.64
N VAL A 108 8.85 -17.59 -8.67
CA VAL A 108 7.52 -18.03 -9.13
C VAL A 108 7.60 -19.34 -9.92
N GLU A 109 8.66 -19.57 -10.69
CA GLU A 109 8.87 -20.82 -11.44
C GLU A 109 9.30 -21.97 -10.55
N GLU A 110 10.25 -21.72 -9.66
CA GLU A 110 10.81 -22.69 -8.73
C GLU A 110 10.61 -22.25 -7.28
N PRO A 111 9.37 -22.29 -6.77
CA PRO A 111 9.07 -21.80 -5.45
C PRO A 111 9.73 -22.67 -4.36
N PRO A 112 10.26 -22.08 -3.30
CA PRO A 112 10.69 -22.81 -2.12
C PRO A 112 9.55 -23.64 -1.53
N ALA A 113 9.89 -24.72 -0.83
CA ALA A 113 8.89 -25.58 -0.19
C ALA A 113 8.01 -24.78 0.78
N HIS A 114 6.70 -25.03 0.75
CA HIS A 114 5.72 -24.37 1.62
C HIS A 114 5.62 -22.84 1.44
N THR A 115 5.99 -22.30 0.27
CA THR A 115 5.91 -20.88 -0.02
C THR A 115 4.72 -20.57 -0.93
N VAL A 116 3.99 -19.48 -0.62
CA VAL A 116 2.90 -18.93 -1.44
C VAL A 116 3.16 -17.45 -1.69
N ILE A 117 3.15 -17.06 -2.97
CA ILE A 117 3.31 -15.68 -3.41
C ILE A 117 1.97 -15.16 -3.90
N MET A 118 1.57 -14.01 -3.40
CA MET A 118 0.33 -13.32 -3.78
C MET A 118 0.68 -11.93 -4.31
N LEU A 119 0.34 -11.68 -5.57
CA LEU A 119 0.53 -10.40 -6.23
C LEU A 119 -0.82 -9.70 -6.34
N CYS A 120 -0.84 -8.39 -6.07
CA CYS A 120 -2.03 -7.56 -6.20
C CYS A 120 -1.76 -6.48 -7.25
N ALA A 121 -2.56 -6.45 -8.33
CA ALA A 121 -2.43 -5.48 -9.43
C ALA A 121 -3.81 -4.92 -9.83
N PRO A 122 -3.89 -3.75 -10.49
CA PRO A 122 -5.16 -3.17 -10.90
C PRO A 122 -5.88 -4.04 -11.94
N SER A 123 -5.15 -4.59 -12.90
CA SER A 123 -5.70 -5.41 -13.99
C SER A 123 -4.71 -6.49 -14.44
N THR A 124 -5.05 -7.20 -15.50
CA THR A 124 -4.17 -8.13 -16.22
C THR A 124 -3.53 -7.51 -17.45
N ASP A 125 -3.65 -6.20 -17.62
CA ASP A 125 -3.04 -5.48 -18.72
C ASP A 125 -1.51 -5.65 -18.69
N PRO A 126 -0.84 -5.83 -19.84
CA PRO A 126 0.62 -5.90 -19.92
C PRO A 126 1.36 -4.69 -19.32
N GLU A 127 0.71 -3.53 -19.25
CA GLU A 127 1.25 -2.35 -18.57
C GLU A 127 1.23 -2.46 -17.04
N ASP A 128 0.27 -3.24 -16.48
CA ASP A 128 0.11 -3.46 -15.04
C ASP A 128 0.87 -4.69 -14.56
N ILE A 129 0.92 -5.76 -15.37
CA ILE A 129 1.61 -7.00 -15.01
C ILE A 129 2.20 -7.67 -16.25
N ILE A 130 3.46 -8.01 -16.19
CA ILE A 130 4.12 -8.66 -17.33
C ILE A 130 3.48 -10.02 -17.65
N PRO A 131 3.29 -10.37 -18.95
CA PRO A 131 2.61 -11.61 -19.36
C PRO A 131 3.26 -12.88 -18.79
N THR A 132 4.56 -12.85 -18.55
CA THR A 132 5.32 -13.96 -17.98
C THR A 132 4.93 -14.27 -16.52
N LEU A 133 4.66 -13.28 -15.69
CA LEU A 133 4.13 -13.44 -14.32
C LEU A 133 2.66 -13.88 -14.35
N LEU A 134 1.86 -13.29 -15.24
CA LEU A 134 0.45 -13.65 -15.41
C LEU A 134 0.29 -15.14 -15.77
N SER A 135 1.07 -15.62 -16.74
CA SER A 135 0.98 -17.02 -17.21
C SER A 135 1.36 -18.06 -16.15
N ARG A 136 2.12 -17.67 -15.13
CA ARG A 136 2.59 -18.53 -14.03
C ARG A 136 1.79 -18.37 -12.75
N SER A 137 0.89 -17.40 -12.71
CA SER A 137 0.06 -17.10 -11.54
C SER A 137 -1.38 -17.55 -11.76
N ARG A 138 -2.02 -18.06 -10.71
CA ARG A 138 -3.45 -18.28 -10.75
C ARG A 138 -4.17 -16.97 -10.54
N HIS A 139 -4.86 -16.51 -11.56
CA HIS A 139 -5.58 -15.24 -11.55
C HIS A 139 -6.92 -15.34 -10.82
N LEU A 140 -7.19 -14.35 -9.96
CA LEU A 140 -8.45 -14.13 -9.29
C LEU A 140 -8.86 -12.66 -9.41
N TYR A 141 -9.98 -12.42 -10.08
CA TYR A 141 -10.54 -11.07 -10.21
C TYR A 141 -11.42 -10.73 -9.01
N ILE A 142 -11.18 -9.58 -8.40
CA ILE A 142 -11.95 -9.01 -7.28
C ILE A 142 -12.75 -7.82 -7.85
N PRO A 143 -14.08 -7.96 -8.00
CA PRO A 143 -14.90 -6.89 -8.54
C PRO A 143 -14.98 -5.70 -7.60
N GLN A 144 -15.29 -4.54 -8.16
CA GLN A 144 -15.56 -3.35 -7.37
C GLN A 144 -16.88 -3.54 -6.60
N PRO A 145 -16.93 -3.19 -5.30
CA PRO A 145 -18.15 -3.30 -4.52
C PRO A 145 -19.21 -2.31 -5.03
N SER A 146 -20.49 -2.68 -4.90
CA SER A 146 -21.59 -1.78 -5.16
C SER A 146 -21.72 -0.72 -4.06
N ILE A 147 -22.46 0.37 -4.34
CA ILE A 147 -22.75 1.38 -3.32
C ILE A 147 -23.43 0.74 -2.11
N ASP A 148 -24.37 -0.17 -2.34
CA ASP A 148 -25.12 -0.82 -1.25
C ASP A 148 -24.21 -1.75 -0.42
N ASP A 149 -23.24 -2.43 -1.03
CA ASP A 149 -22.23 -3.21 -0.30
C ASP A 149 -21.38 -2.30 0.60
N ILE A 150 -20.97 -1.14 0.09
CA ILE A 150 -20.18 -0.17 0.88
C ILE A 150 -21.02 0.38 2.03
N VAL A 151 -22.30 0.73 1.79
CA VAL A 151 -23.21 1.17 2.84
C VAL A 151 -23.35 0.10 3.93
N ALA A 152 -23.59 -1.15 3.54
CA ALA A 152 -23.68 -2.26 4.49
C ALA A 152 -22.39 -2.45 5.31
N ILE A 153 -21.22 -2.31 4.68
CA ILE A 153 -19.92 -2.40 5.35
C ILE A 153 -19.77 -1.25 6.35
N LEU A 154 -19.94 0.00 5.93
CA LEU A 154 -19.75 1.17 6.80
C LEU A 154 -20.73 1.20 7.97
N THR A 155 -21.98 0.81 7.74
CA THR A 155 -22.98 0.71 8.82
C THR A 155 -22.59 -0.35 9.85
N ARG A 156 -22.07 -1.50 9.38
CA ARG A 156 -21.69 -2.61 10.26
C ARG A 156 -20.36 -2.39 11.00
N THR A 157 -19.34 -1.82 10.32
CA THR A 157 -17.98 -1.75 10.87
C THR A 157 -17.65 -0.40 11.51
N ASP A 158 -18.25 0.67 11.04
CA ASP A 158 -17.94 2.04 11.44
C ASP A 158 -19.11 2.71 12.21
N ASN A 159 -20.20 1.96 12.45
CA ASN A 159 -21.42 2.44 13.13
C ASN A 159 -22.03 3.71 12.46
N ALA A 160 -21.86 3.86 11.15
CA ALA A 160 -22.36 4.98 10.41
C ALA A 160 -23.89 4.89 10.27
N THR A 161 -24.57 6.06 10.21
CA THR A 161 -25.97 6.06 9.77
C THR A 161 -26.05 5.67 8.29
N GLU A 162 -27.15 5.07 7.87
CA GLU A 162 -27.32 4.68 6.46
C GLU A 162 -27.19 5.89 5.51
N ALA A 163 -27.70 7.05 5.93
CA ALA A 163 -27.63 8.28 5.16
C ALA A 163 -26.19 8.77 4.99
N ASP A 164 -25.38 8.75 6.05
CA ASP A 164 -23.98 9.15 6.01
C ASP A 164 -23.14 8.16 5.21
N ALA A 165 -23.35 6.87 5.43
CA ALA A 165 -22.69 5.80 4.69
C ALA A 165 -22.98 5.89 3.18
N ARG A 166 -24.23 6.16 2.79
CA ARG A 166 -24.63 6.32 1.39
C ARG A 166 -24.00 7.55 0.75
N ARG A 167 -23.98 8.69 1.46
CA ARG A 167 -23.28 9.89 0.97
C ARG A 167 -21.79 9.63 0.75
N ALA A 168 -21.12 9.00 1.72
CA ALA A 168 -19.72 8.66 1.62
C ALA A 168 -19.43 7.64 0.50
N ALA A 169 -20.29 6.63 0.34
CA ALA A 169 -20.16 5.63 -0.72
C ALA A 169 -20.28 6.25 -2.11
N MET A 170 -21.30 7.07 -2.34
CA MET A 170 -21.50 7.79 -3.61
C MET A 170 -20.33 8.73 -3.94
N ALA A 171 -19.78 9.40 -2.91
CA ALA A 171 -18.68 10.34 -3.07
C ALA A 171 -17.32 9.67 -3.27
N SER A 172 -17.19 8.36 -2.99
CA SER A 172 -15.91 7.66 -2.98
C SER A 172 -15.53 7.02 -4.32
N GLY A 173 -16.39 7.03 -5.32
CA GLY A 173 -16.18 6.26 -6.55
C GLY A 173 -16.09 4.76 -6.29
N ASN A 174 -16.94 4.24 -5.42
CA ASN A 174 -17.01 2.83 -5.01
C ASN A 174 -15.73 2.30 -4.32
N HIS A 175 -14.97 3.19 -3.68
CA HIS A 175 -13.75 2.85 -2.97
C HIS A 175 -14.00 2.83 -1.45
N ILE A 176 -14.06 1.63 -0.81
CA ILE A 176 -14.38 1.47 0.62
C ILE A 176 -13.47 2.32 1.53
N GLY A 177 -12.15 2.26 1.33
CA GLY A 177 -11.19 3.02 2.14
C GLY A 177 -11.41 4.52 2.05
N ARG A 178 -11.74 5.01 0.86
CA ARG A 178 -12.03 6.42 0.62
C ARG A 178 -13.38 6.83 1.22
N ALA A 179 -14.41 5.97 1.11
CA ALA A 179 -15.71 6.19 1.75
C ALA A 179 -15.55 6.30 3.28
N ARG A 180 -14.76 5.40 3.88
CA ARG A 180 -14.45 5.44 5.32
C ARG A 180 -13.72 6.71 5.70
N HIS A 181 -12.73 7.14 4.92
CA HIS A 181 -12.00 8.37 5.17
C HIS A 181 -12.91 9.60 5.09
N LEU A 182 -13.78 9.69 4.08
CA LEU A 182 -14.77 10.76 3.95
C LEU A 182 -15.77 10.77 5.10
N LEU A 183 -16.11 9.60 5.65
CA LEU A 183 -17.02 9.48 6.77
C LEU A 183 -16.45 10.07 8.06
N HIS A 184 -15.17 9.79 8.35
CA HIS A 184 -14.54 10.14 9.62
C HIS A 184 -13.79 11.47 9.64
N HIS A 185 -13.46 12.05 8.48
CA HIS A 185 -12.65 13.26 8.38
C HIS A 185 -13.41 14.41 7.71
N GLN A 186 -13.85 15.36 8.53
CA GLN A 186 -14.60 16.53 8.06
C GLN A 186 -13.75 17.44 7.13
N GLU A 187 -12.44 17.48 7.34
CA GLU A 187 -11.51 18.20 6.46
C GLU A 187 -11.54 17.64 5.02
N SER A 188 -11.66 16.33 4.86
CA SER A 188 -11.76 15.68 3.56
C SER A 188 -13.08 16.00 2.85
N GLN A 189 -14.17 16.14 3.60
CA GLN A 189 -15.46 16.58 3.06
C GLN A 189 -15.37 18.04 2.58
N THR A 190 -14.78 18.93 3.37
CA THR A 190 -14.58 20.34 3.02
C THR A 190 -13.67 20.46 1.78
N ARG A 191 -12.60 19.68 1.74
CA ARG A 191 -11.68 19.63 0.59
C ARG A 191 -12.41 19.21 -0.68
N ARG A 192 -13.21 18.15 -0.61
CA ARG A 192 -14.02 17.70 -1.75
C ARG A 192 -14.99 18.80 -2.22
N THR A 193 -15.65 19.49 -1.31
CA THR A 193 -16.52 20.61 -1.66
C THR A 193 -15.75 21.71 -2.40
N ASN A 194 -14.55 22.04 -1.95
CA ASN A 194 -13.70 23.02 -2.62
C ASN A 194 -13.28 22.58 -4.02
N ILE A 195 -13.01 21.29 -4.21
CA ILE A 195 -12.67 20.72 -5.53
C ILE A 195 -13.88 20.78 -6.48
N LEU A 196 -15.06 20.41 -6.00
CA LEU A 196 -16.30 20.51 -6.81
C LEU A 196 -16.60 21.95 -7.22
N ASN A 197 -16.33 22.93 -6.36
CA ASN A 197 -16.47 24.36 -6.68
C ASN A 197 -15.49 24.81 -7.78
N LEU A 198 -14.34 24.11 -7.96
CA LEU A 198 -13.43 24.38 -9.09
C LEU A 198 -14.08 24.15 -10.44
N ALA A 199 -14.98 23.15 -10.53
CA ALA A 199 -15.68 22.88 -11.79
C ALA A 199 -16.53 24.08 -12.25
N GLU A 200 -17.06 24.86 -11.31
CA GLU A 200 -17.81 26.08 -11.62
C GLU A 200 -16.90 27.22 -12.12
N LEU A 201 -15.62 27.21 -11.72
CA LEU A 201 -14.64 28.24 -12.09
C LEU A 201 -14.02 28.02 -13.46
N ILE A 202 -14.30 26.92 -14.16
CA ILE A 202 -13.69 26.60 -15.48
C ILE A 202 -13.91 27.73 -16.49
N PHE A 203 -15.04 28.40 -16.41
CA PHE A 203 -15.37 29.54 -17.31
C PHE A 203 -14.71 30.87 -16.91
N HIS A 204 -13.98 30.90 -15.78
CA HIS A 204 -13.30 32.06 -15.23
C HIS A 204 -11.78 31.88 -15.21
N GLY A 205 -11.12 31.83 -16.39
CA GLY A 205 -9.77 31.37 -16.61
C GLY A 205 -8.70 31.78 -15.59
N SER A 206 -8.63 33.05 -15.16
CA SER A 206 -7.64 33.50 -14.17
C SER A 206 -7.94 32.94 -12.76
N GLN A 207 -9.22 32.88 -12.38
CA GLN A 207 -9.66 32.35 -11.09
C GLN A 207 -9.48 30.83 -11.02
N ALA A 208 -9.80 30.13 -12.11
CA ALA A 208 -9.56 28.69 -12.22
C ALA A 208 -8.07 28.36 -12.05
N PHE A 209 -7.18 29.10 -12.70
CA PHE A 209 -5.73 28.89 -12.59
C PHE A 209 -5.21 29.12 -11.17
N GLN A 210 -5.67 30.19 -10.50
CA GLN A 210 -5.31 30.46 -9.10
C GLN A 210 -5.82 29.36 -8.15
N ALA A 211 -7.05 28.93 -8.35
CA ALA A 211 -7.66 27.91 -7.53
C ALA A 211 -6.95 26.54 -7.69
N VAL A 212 -6.61 26.13 -8.92
CA VAL A 212 -5.80 24.92 -9.18
C VAL A 212 -4.41 25.04 -8.54
N THR A 213 -3.75 26.19 -8.68
CA THR A 213 -2.42 26.41 -8.07
C THR A 213 -2.48 26.29 -6.56
N SER A 214 -3.51 26.86 -5.93
CA SER A 214 -3.74 26.75 -4.49
C SER A 214 -3.98 25.30 -4.07
N LEU A 215 -4.79 24.56 -4.82
CA LEU A 215 -5.11 23.16 -4.57
C LEU A 215 -3.83 22.28 -4.64
N VAL A 216 -3.04 22.42 -5.70
CA VAL A 216 -1.77 21.69 -5.84
C VAL A 216 -0.80 22.00 -4.69
N LYS A 217 -0.73 23.27 -4.29
CA LYS A 217 0.10 23.69 -3.17
C LYS A 217 -0.37 23.04 -1.85
N THR A 218 -1.66 23.11 -1.56
CA THR A 218 -2.24 22.53 -0.34
C THR A 218 -1.99 21.02 -0.29
N ALA A 219 -2.25 20.28 -1.39
CA ALA A 219 -1.98 18.84 -1.47
C ALA A 219 -0.49 18.51 -1.24
N THR A 220 0.40 19.34 -1.81
CA THR A 220 1.84 19.15 -1.64
C THR A 220 2.27 19.38 -0.18
N ASP A 221 1.78 20.44 0.44
CA ASP A 221 2.13 20.80 1.82
C ASP A 221 1.58 19.74 2.81
N GLU A 222 0.35 19.27 2.61
CA GLU A 222 -0.24 18.20 3.44
C GLU A 222 0.52 16.88 3.31
N ALA A 223 0.86 16.46 2.08
CA ALA A 223 1.64 15.25 1.85
C ALA A 223 3.02 15.31 2.50
N LYS A 224 3.68 16.46 2.47
CA LYS A 224 4.97 16.67 3.16
C LYS A 224 4.80 16.65 4.67
N ASN A 225 3.82 17.35 5.21
CA ASN A 225 3.57 17.44 6.64
C ASN A 225 3.22 16.07 7.25
N SER A 226 2.46 15.23 6.53
CA SER A 226 2.12 13.88 6.99
C SER A 226 3.34 12.96 7.16
N LEU A 227 4.42 13.23 6.44
CA LEU A 227 5.66 12.45 6.49
C LEU A 227 6.76 13.10 7.34
N ALA A 228 6.63 14.37 7.67
CA ALA A 228 7.69 15.17 8.31
C ALA A 228 8.17 14.55 9.63
N GLU A 229 7.24 14.21 10.52
CA GLU A 229 7.55 13.62 11.83
C GLU A 229 8.22 12.24 11.67
N THR A 230 7.71 11.40 10.78
CA THR A 230 8.27 10.07 10.51
C THR A 230 9.69 10.18 9.93
N ASN A 231 9.87 11.09 8.97
CA ASN A 231 11.16 11.32 8.33
C ASN A 231 12.21 11.84 9.34
N GLU A 232 11.80 12.73 10.24
CA GLU A 232 12.67 13.26 11.29
C GLU A 232 13.06 12.17 12.30
N GLN A 233 12.11 11.35 12.75
CA GLN A 233 12.37 10.23 13.66
C GLN A 233 13.29 9.18 13.04
N GLU A 234 13.13 8.85 11.76
CA GLU A 234 14.01 7.92 11.04
C GLU A 234 15.44 8.48 10.97
N LEU A 235 15.59 9.77 10.66
CA LEU A 235 16.89 10.44 10.58
C LEU A 235 17.57 10.47 11.95
N GLU A 236 16.84 10.75 13.02
CA GLU A 236 17.37 10.78 14.38
C GLU A 236 17.80 9.39 14.86
N LYS A 237 16.97 8.37 14.59
CA LYS A 237 17.33 6.97 14.87
C LYS A 237 18.60 6.54 14.13
N LEU A 238 18.72 6.90 12.86
CA LEU A 238 19.93 6.60 12.09
C LEU A 238 21.15 7.33 12.64
N ARG A 239 21.04 8.63 12.95
CA ARG A 239 22.12 9.42 13.58
C ARG A 239 22.56 8.83 14.91
N THR A 240 21.61 8.40 15.73
CA THR A 240 21.90 7.74 17.01
C THR A 240 22.59 6.40 16.81
N ALA A 241 22.11 5.56 15.88
CA ALA A 241 22.72 4.28 15.55
C ALA A 241 24.14 4.41 14.99
N LEU A 242 24.43 5.51 14.29
CA LEU A 242 25.76 5.85 13.77
C LEU A 242 26.67 6.52 14.81
N GLY A 243 26.21 6.66 16.05
CA GLY A 243 27.00 7.28 17.12
C GLY A 243 27.23 8.79 16.94
N MET A 244 26.41 9.47 16.16
CA MET A 244 26.48 10.92 15.95
C MET A 244 25.95 11.63 17.20
N GLY A 245 26.83 11.96 18.10
CA GLY A 245 26.51 12.56 19.41
C GLY A 245 27.49 12.11 20.49
N ALA A 246 28.28 11.07 20.26
CA ALA A 246 29.32 10.61 21.17
C ALA A 246 30.57 11.53 21.10
N LYS A 247 30.98 12.08 22.24
CA LYS A 247 32.21 12.87 22.36
C LYS A 247 33.39 11.92 22.51
N GLY A 248 34.26 11.79 21.48
CA GLY A 248 35.51 10.99 21.58
C GLY A 248 36.35 10.97 20.30
N ARG A 249 37.65 10.61 20.43
CA ARG A 249 38.61 10.60 19.31
C ARG A 249 38.27 9.64 18.15
N GLY A 250 37.27 8.75 18.30
CA GLY A 250 36.79 7.82 17.26
C GLY A 250 35.67 8.38 16.40
N ALA A 251 35.01 9.48 16.81
CA ALA A 251 33.85 10.05 16.15
C ALA A 251 34.12 10.54 14.71
N HIS A 252 35.31 11.04 14.43
CA HIS A 252 35.70 11.52 13.10
C HIS A 252 35.83 10.44 12.03
N LYS A 253 36.16 9.20 12.40
CA LYS A 253 36.29 8.08 11.46
C LYS A 253 34.94 7.43 11.13
N ALA A 254 34.04 7.42 12.11
CA ALA A 254 32.63 7.00 11.93
C ALA A 254 31.86 7.99 11.03
N LEU A 255 32.14 9.27 11.11
CA LEU A 255 31.51 10.33 10.31
C LEU A 255 31.74 10.22 8.79
N ARG A 256 32.86 9.65 8.32
CA ARG A 256 33.13 9.50 6.88
C ARG A 256 32.32 8.38 6.22
N GLY A 257 31.95 7.34 6.94
CA GLY A 257 31.09 6.24 6.44
C GLY A 257 29.59 6.54 6.58
N SER A 258 29.23 7.36 7.57
CA SER A 258 27.84 7.68 7.91
C SER A 258 27.17 8.67 6.97
N ALA A 259 27.92 9.57 6.32
CA ALA A 259 27.39 10.54 5.37
C ALA A 259 26.69 9.87 4.16
N GLY A 260 27.20 8.72 3.72
CA GLY A 260 26.59 7.94 2.63
C GLY A 260 25.20 7.39 3.02
N GLN A 261 25.10 6.81 4.21
CA GLN A 261 23.83 6.23 4.71
C GLN A 261 22.76 7.28 4.98
N ILE A 262 23.15 8.45 5.51
CA ILE A 262 22.23 9.58 5.69
C ILE A 262 21.72 10.06 4.33
N LYS A 263 22.60 10.25 3.35
CA LYS A 263 22.21 10.67 2.00
C LYS A 263 21.29 9.66 1.31
N GLU A 264 21.49 8.37 1.58
CA GLU A 264 20.64 7.30 1.05
C GLU A 264 19.24 7.34 1.69
N LEU A 265 19.16 7.54 3.01
CA LEU A 265 17.89 7.72 3.72
C LEU A 265 17.15 8.98 3.22
N GLU A 266 17.83 10.12 3.09
CA GLU A 266 17.24 11.36 2.55
C GLU A 266 16.69 11.18 1.13
N LYS A 267 17.41 10.43 0.28
CA LYS A 267 16.96 10.09 -1.07
C LYS A 267 15.70 9.23 -1.05
N LEU A 268 15.63 8.26 -0.14
CA LEU A 268 14.48 7.39 0.06
C LEU A 268 13.27 8.18 0.58
N GLN A 269 13.49 9.08 1.55
CA GLN A 269 12.47 9.99 2.08
C GLN A 269 11.90 10.90 0.98
N LYS A 270 12.77 11.46 0.13
CA LYS A 270 12.34 12.30 -1.01
C LYS A 270 11.48 11.52 -2.03
N ARG A 271 11.80 10.26 -2.30
CA ARG A 271 10.99 9.40 -3.18
C ARG A 271 9.62 9.12 -2.54
N ARG A 272 9.57 8.87 -1.23
CA ARG A 272 8.34 8.68 -0.47
C ARG A 272 7.46 9.93 -0.50
N GLU A 273 8.05 11.12 -0.32
CA GLU A 273 7.36 12.40 -0.43
C GLU A 273 6.78 12.59 -1.84
N THR A 274 7.56 12.32 -2.88
CA THR A 274 7.11 12.44 -4.28
C THR A 274 5.90 11.55 -4.54
N ARG A 275 5.91 10.32 -4.00
CA ARG A 275 4.77 9.41 -4.09
C ARG A 275 3.55 9.96 -3.35
N ALA A 276 3.71 10.39 -2.09
CA ALA A 276 2.62 10.91 -1.29
C ALA A 276 1.94 12.12 -1.95
N ILE A 277 2.72 13.00 -2.59
CA ILE A 277 2.20 14.13 -3.35
C ILE A 277 1.36 13.65 -4.54
N ARG A 278 1.84 12.67 -5.31
CA ARG A 278 1.09 12.11 -6.44
C ARG A 278 -0.19 11.43 -5.99
N ASP A 279 -0.12 10.57 -4.97
CA ASP A 279 -1.29 9.88 -4.42
C ASP A 279 -2.33 10.89 -3.89
N ALA A 280 -1.90 12.02 -3.31
CA ALA A 280 -2.78 13.11 -2.89
C ALA A 280 -3.45 13.83 -4.08
N LEU A 281 -2.69 14.11 -5.15
CA LEU A 281 -3.21 14.73 -6.37
C LEU A 281 -4.16 13.79 -7.11
N ASP A 282 -3.83 12.52 -7.25
CA ASP A 282 -4.70 11.51 -7.86
C ASP A 282 -6.02 11.40 -7.11
N THR A 283 -5.97 11.44 -5.77
CA THR A 283 -7.20 11.47 -4.95
C THR A 283 -8.07 12.68 -5.26
N GLN A 284 -7.46 13.86 -5.47
CA GLN A 284 -8.20 15.08 -5.80
C GLN A 284 -8.77 15.07 -7.21
N LEU A 285 -8.04 14.50 -8.18
CA LEU A 285 -8.53 14.34 -9.56
C LEU A 285 -9.73 13.40 -9.67
N VAL A 286 -9.82 12.39 -8.82
CA VAL A 286 -11.01 11.51 -8.77
C VAL A 286 -12.22 12.22 -8.14
N ASP A 287 -12.03 13.32 -7.40
CA ASP A 287 -13.11 14.14 -6.83
C ASP A 287 -13.71 15.14 -7.83
N LEU A 288 -12.98 15.49 -8.89
CA LEU A 288 -13.44 16.26 -10.04
C LEU A 288 -14.36 15.45 -10.96
#